data_3257cde1b50d3a06c1dc84308da636d0
#
_entry.id   3257cde1b50d3a06c1dc84308da636d0
#
_cell.length_a   1.000
_cell.length_b   1.000
_cell.length_c   1.000
_cell.angle_alpha   90.00
_cell.angle_beta   90.00
_cell.angle_gamma   90.00
#
_symmetry.space_group_name_H-M   'P 1'
#
loop_
_entity.id
_entity.type
_entity.pdbx_description
1 polymer ?
#
loop_
_entity_poly.entity_id
_entity_poly.type
_entity_poly.pdbx_seq_one_letter_code
_entity_poly.pdbx_strand_id
1 'polypeptide(L)'
;MLLAACSGSDELVAQDVLSQIPWSTPETAHYRLLHDDDAKGSGELKIAMQDGALVLAQTFDIPDQKIADTVQLQADAQNLRPKVVQRTIDGPEGKRDCTATYEGNSVTVEQQAKDENRRDNLSVPAQHYDSWSDLFLWRTLKFFENEELKYVDVLTCSLTKPDLLPVVLQVKSVEEVSVPAGRFQAWRLEIRSGGRTQKAWYADDTAHTLVRYDNGDLVFELESLS
;
A
#
# COMPACT_ATOMS: atom_id res chain seq x y z
N MET A 1 2.42 48.58 -3.92
CA MET A 1 1.41 47.57 -3.75
C MET A 1 2.08 46.23 -4.05
N LEU A 2 2.66 45.60 -3.01
CA LEU A 2 3.36 44.32 -3.15
C LEU A 2 2.32 43.21 -3.00
N LEU A 3 2.14 42.43 -4.04
CA LEU A 3 1.41 41.19 -4.00
C LEU A 3 2.31 40.10 -3.36
N ALA A 4 2.02 39.72 -2.14
CA ALA A 4 2.61 38.55 -1.52
C ALA A 4 2.01 37.31 -2.19
N ALA A 5 2.81 36.60 -2.99
CA ALA A 5 2.49 35.27 -3.46
C ALA A 5 2.61 34.32 -2.26
N CYS A 6 1.49 33.90 -1.72
CA CYS A 6 1.45 32.74 -0.82
C CYS A 6 1.75 31.50 -1.64
N SER A 7 3.01 31.09 -1.66
CA SER A 7 3.37 29.71 -1.98
C SER A 7 2.91 28.86 -0.81
N GLY A 8 1.73 28.24 -0.93
CA GLY A 8 1.30 27.21 -0.03
C GLY A 8 2.24 26.02 -0.21
N SER A 9 3.26 25.90 0.65
CA SER A 9 3.90 24.59 0.87
C SER A 9 2.80 23.69 1.43
N ASP A 10 2.44 22.62 0.71
CA ASP A 10 1.63 21.54 1.28
C ASP A 10 2.41 21.00 2.48
N GLU A 11 2.04 21.47 3.68
CA GLU A 11 2.64 21.04 4.92
C GLU A 11 2.32 19.55 5.08
N LEU A 12 3.36 18.72 5.26
CA LEU A 12 3.22 17.29 5.51
C LEU A 12 2.42 17.10 6.80
N VAL A 13 1.13 16.83 6.67
CA VAL A 13 0.24 16.59 7.81
C VAL A 13 0.31 15.11 8.17
N ALA A 14 1.10 14.79 9.18
CA ALA A 14 1.20 13.44 9.71
C ALA A 14 0.03 13.16 10.67
N GLN A 15 -1.09 12.66 10.14
CA GLN A 15 -2.25 12.24 10.94
C GLN A 15 -2.24 10.73 11.16
N ASP A 16 -2.77 10.30 12.29
CA ASP A 16 -3.16 8.91 12.50
C ASP A 16 -4.54 8.72 11.88
N VAL A 17 -4.62 7.84 10.87
CA VAL A 17 -5.86 7.58 10.13
C VAL A 17 -6.47 6.23 10.46
N LEU A 18 -5.75 5.39 11.22
CA LEU A 18 -6.25 4.08 11.64
C LEU A 18 -7.46 4.24 12.57
N SER A 19 -8.55 3.57 12.24
CA SER A 19 -9.76 3.57 13.05
C SER A 19 -9.98 2.23 13.76
N GLN A 20 -10.11 1.15 12.99
CA GLN A 20 -10.38 -0.18 13.52
C GLN A 20 -9.77 -1.24 12.62
N ILE A 21 -9.09 -2.22 13.20
CA ILE A 21 -8.57 -3.38 12.47
C ILE A 21 -9.74 -4.35 12.21
N PRO A 22 -10.16 -4.55 10.93
CA PRO A 22 -11.37 -5.28 10.61
C PRO A 22 -11.16 -6.78 10.35
N TRP A 23 -9.90 -7.23 10.20
CA TRP A 23 -9.60 -8.61 9.84
C TRP A 23 -9.34 -9.51 11.05
N SER A 24 -9.55 -10.80 10.85
CA SER A 24 -9.02 -11.86 11.70
C SER A 24 -7.79 -12.48 11.03
N THR A 25 -6.84 -12.96 11.81
CA THR A 25 -5.63 -13.62 11.28
C THR A 25 -5.68 -15.13 11.45
N PRO A 26 -5.20 -15.93 10.49
CA PRO A 26 -4.66 -15.50 9.18
C PRO A 26 -5.77 -15.20 8.16
N GLU A 27 -5.43 -14.38 7.17
CA GLU A 27 -6.29 -14.09 6.02
C GLU A 27 -5.44 -14.07 4.76
N THR A 28 -5.96 -14.61 3.65
CA THR A 28 -5.31 -14.57 2.34
C THR A 28 -6.33 -14.21 1.27
N ALA A 29 -6.05 -13.17 0.49
CA ALA A 29 -6.85 -12.75 -0.65
C ALA A 29 -6.05 -12.90 -1.95
N HIS A 30 -6.65 -13.55 -2.95
CA HIS A 30 -6.05 -13.75 -4.26
C HIS A 30 -6.70 -12.84 -5.29
N TYR A 31 -5.87 -12.27 -6.17
CA TYR A 31 -6.28 -11.32 -7.19
C TYR A 31 -5.76 -11.72 -8.56
N ARG A 32 -6.56 -11.50 -9.61
CA ARG A 32 -6.04 -11.40 -10.96
C ARG A 32 -5.55 -9.99 -11.22
N LEU A 33 -4.49 -9.87 -12.01
CA LEU A 33 -3.91 -8.61 -12.42
C LEU A 33 -4.26 -8.35 -13.89
N LEU A 34 -4.80 -7.18 -14.18
CA LEU A 34 -5.20 -6.78 -15.53
C LEU A 34 -4.42 -5.53 -15.95
N HIS A 35 -4.11 -5.42 -17.23
CA HIS A 35 -3.65 -4.20 -17.89
C HIS A 35 -4.45 -4.06 -19.19
N ASP A 36 -5.17 -2.95 -19.36
CA ASP A 36 -6.09 -2.72 -20.46
C ASP A 36 -7.11 -3.88 -20.64
N ASP A 37 -7.69 -4.35 -19.53
CA ASP A 37 -8.61 -5.48 -19.42
C ASP A 37 -8.04 -6.88 -19.75
N ASP A 38 -6.79 -6.97 -20.16
CA ASP A 38 -6.09 -8.22 -20.39
C ASP A 38 -5.48 -8.79 -19.13
N ALA A 39 -5.67 -10.08 -18.85
CA ALA A 39 -5.01 -10.76 -17.74
C ALA A 39 -3.48 -10.81 -17.95
N LYS A 40 -2.73 -10.28 -16.99
CA LYS A 40 -1.26 -10.22 -17.02
C LYS A 40 -0.59 -11.08 -15.96
N GLY A 41 -1.29 -11.40 -14.89
CA GLY A 41 -0.70 -12.16 -13.79
C GLY A 41 -1.64 -12.32 -12.62
N SER A 42 -1.07 -12.67 -11.48
CA SER A 42 -1.77 -12.85 -10.21
C SER A 42 -1.14 -12.06 -9.08
N GLY A 43 -1.94 -11.77 -8.07
CA GLY A 43 -1.51 -11.12 -6.84
C GLY A 43 -2.06 -11.85 -5.62
N GLU A 44 -1.33 -11.78 -4.52
CA GLU A 44 -1.79 -12.27 -3.22
C GLU A 44 -1.54 -11.20 -2.16
N LEU A 45 -2.54 -10.94 -1.32
CA LEU A 45 -2.41 -10.15 -0.10
C LEU A 45 -2.66 -11.07 1.09
N LYS A 46 -1.73 -11.09 2.03
CA LYS A 46 -1.81 -11.98 3.20
C LYS A 46 -1.60 -11.20 4.49
N ILE A 47 -2.40 -11.54 5.49
CA ILE A 47 -2.30 -11.03 6.85
C ILE A 47 -2.07 -12.21 7.79
N ALA A 48 -1.02 -12.16 8.59
CA ALA A 48 -0.71 -13.22 9.55
C ALA A 48 -0.07 -12.66 10.82
N MET A 49 -0.15 -13.42 11.91
CA MET A 49 0.69 -13.21 13.09
C MET A 49 1.87 -14.15 13.04
N GLN A 50 3.09 -13.62 13.18
CA GLN A 50 4.31 -14.39 13.24
C GLN A 50 5.19 -13.86 14.37
N ASP A 51 5.57 -14.72 15.32
CA ASP A 51 6.42 -14.38 16.46
C ASP A 51 5.95 -13.14 17.26
N GLY A 52 4.62 -12.97 17.34
CA GLY A 52 3.99 -11.83 18.04
C GLY A 52 3.97 -10.51 17.24
N ALA A 53 4.45 -10.50 16.01
CA ALA A 53 4.34 -9.38 15.09
C ALA A 53 3.23 -9.61 14.06
N LEU A 54 2.57 -8.54 13.64
CA LEU A 54 1.69 -8.56 12.48
C LEU A 54 2.55 -8.55 11.20
N VAL A 55 2.31 -9.50 10.32
CA VAL A 55 2.96 -9.59 9.01
C VAL A 55 1.91 -9.32 7.93
N LEU A 56 2.16 -8.29 7.15
CA LEU A 56 1.41 -7.91 5.95
C LEU A 56 2.27 -8.29 4.74
N ALA A 57 1.80 -9.22 3.91
CA ALA A 57 2.56 -9.67 2.77
C ALA A 57 1.80 -9.41 1.46
N GLN A 58 2.55 -9.08 0.43
CA GLN A 58 2.07 -8.89 -0.93
C GLN A 58 2.97 -9.68 -1.87
N THR A 59 2.38 -10.45 -2.77
CA THR A 59 3.12 -11.18 -3.81
C THR A 59 2.46 -10.89 -5.15
N PHE A 60 3.28 -10.60 -6.18
CA PHE A 60 2.81 -10.36 -7.54
C PHE A 60 3.64 -11.20 -8.51
N ASP A 61 2.96 -11.89 -9.41
CA ASP A 61 3.57 -12.67 -10.47
C ASP A 61 3.04 -12.18 -11.82
N ILE A 62 3.95 -11.74 -12.70
CA ILE A 62 3.65 -11.26 -14.06
C ILE A 62 4.46 -12.10 -15.05
N PRO A 63 3.96 -13.28 -15.44
CA PRO A 63 4.72 -14.28 -16.20
C PRO A 63 5.27 -13.79 -17.54
N ASP A 64 4.49 -13.00 -18.28
CA ASP A 64 4.89 -12.45 -19.59
C ASP A 64 6.10 -11.52 -19.47
N GLN A 65 6.23 -10.84 -18.35
CA GLN A 65 7.37 -9.97 -18.03
C GLN A 65 8.47 -10.70 -17.28
N LYS A 66 8.24 -11.95 -16.85
CA LYS A 66 9.12 -12.74 -15.99
C LYS A 66 9.44 -11.99 -14.69
N ILE A 67 8.44 -11.36 -14.09
CA ILE A 67 8.59 -10.61 -12.84
C ILE A 67 7.86 -11.38 -11.74
N ALA A 68 8.58 -11.68 -10.67
CA ALA A 68 8.04 -12.09 -9.37
C ALA A 68 8.46 -11.05 -8.33
N ASP A 69 7.50 -10.45 -7.64
CA ASP A 69 7.71 -9.40 -6.65
C ASP A 69 7.04 -9.80 -5.34
N THR A 70 7.82 -9.88 -4.28
CA THR A 70 7.34 -10.25 -2.95
C THR A 70 7.74 -9.19 -1.94
N VAL A 71 6.76 -8.74 -1.17
CA VAL A 71 6.97 -7.80 -0.07
C VAL A 71 6.43 -8.41 1.22
N GLN A 72 7.18 -8.28 2.29
CA GLN A 72 6.73 -8.57 3.66
C GLN A 72 6.99 -7.35 4.53
N LEU A 73 5.95 -6.87 5.18
CA LEU A 73 6.03 -5.79 6.13
C LEU A 73 5.65 -6.31 7.52
N GLN A 74 6.58 -6.22 8.47
CA GLN A 74 6.29 -6.44 9.88
C GLN A 74 5.84 -5.13 10.51
N ALA A 75 4.68 -5.14 11.14
CA ALA A 75 4.09 -3.97 11.77
C ALA A 75 3.70 -4.24 13.23
N ASP A 76 3.47 -3.18 13.94
CA ASP A 76 2.77 -3.24 15.22
C ASP A 76 1.29 -3.62 14.99
N ALA A 77 0.81 -4.60 15.74
CA ALA A 77 -0.54 -5.15 15.52
C ALA A 77 -1.68 -4.22 15.97
N GLN A 78 -1.39 -3.17 16.72
CA GLN A 78 -2.41 -2.25 17.24
C GLN A 78 -2.56 -0.98 16.40
N ASN A 79 -1.45 -0.52 15.78
CA ASN A 79 -1.41 0.78 15.12
C ASN A 79 -0.78 0.75 13.72
N LEU A 80 -0.44 -0.42 13.19
CA LEU A 80 0.19 -0.65 11.89
C LEU A 80 1.50 0.10 11.66
N ARG A 81 2.18 0.56 12.73
CA ARG A 81 3.48 1.20 12.59
C ARG A 81 4.49 0.20 12.02
N PRO A 82 5.16 0.55 10.93
CA PRO A 82 6.13 -0.34 10.30
C PRO A 82 7.34 -0.55 11.22
N LYS A 83 7.86 -1.78 11.24
CA LYS A 83 9.10 -2.16 11.93
C LYS A 83 10.17 -2.56 10.93
N VAL A 84 9.81 -3.45 10.01
CA VAL A 84 10.72 -3.92 8.96
C VAL A 84 9.91 -4.14 7.68
N VAL A 85 10.45 -3.68 6.56
CA VAL A 85 9.97 -4.04 5.22
C VAL A 85 11.06 -4.83 4.53
N GLN A 86 10.70 -5.96 3.94
CA GLN A 86 11.56 -6.76 3.08
C GLN A 86 10.90 -6.93 1.73
N ARG A 87 11.61 -6.62 0.66
CA ARG A 87 11.14 -6.80 -0.71
C ARG A 87 12.17 -7.54 -1.53
N THR A 88 11.71 -8.51 -2.29
CA THR A 88 12.49 -9.19 -3.32
C THR A 88 11.77 -9.03 -4.64
N ILE A 89 12.46 -8.52 -5.66
CA ILE A 89 12.03 -8.54 -7.05
C ILE A 89 12.94 -9.48 -7.81
N ASP A 90 12.39 -10.50 -8.44
CA ASP A 90 13.10 -11.33 -9.42
C ASP A 90 12.56 -11.01 -10.81
N GLY A 91 13.43 -10.63 -11.72
CA GLY A 91 13.05 -10.13 -13.03
C GLY A 91 14.15 -10.29 -14.08
N PRO A 92 13.89 -9.85 -15.32
CA PRO A 92 14.84 -9.98 -16.43
C PRO A 92 16.21 -9.32 -16.18
N GLU A 93 16.23 -8.28 -15.35
CA GLU A 93 17.46 -7.57 -14.97
C GLU A 93 18.21 -8.25 -13.80
N GLY A 94 17.68 -9.34 -13.28
CA GLY A 94 18.18 -10.09 -12.12
C GLY A 94 17.42 -9.77 -10.84
N LYS A 95 17.89 -10.41 -9.76
CA LYS A 95 17.29 -10.30 -8.44
C LYS A 95 17.69 -8.97 -7.78
N ARG A 96 16.72 -8.34 -7.12
CA ARG A 96 16.91 -7.18 -6.25
C ARG A 96 16.29 -7.47 -4.89
N ASP A 97 17.07 -7.30 -3.86
CA ASP A 97 16.63 -7.43 -2.47
C ASP A 97 16.68 -6.05 -1.80
N CYS A 98 15.70 -5.75 -0.99
CA CYS A 98 15.64 -4.53 -0.20
C CYS A 98 15.16 -4.85 1.21
N THR A 99 15.80 -4.19 2.19
CA THR A 99 15.34 -4.18 3.57
C THR A 99 15.26 -2.75 4.08
N ALA A 100 14.11 -2.37 4.63
CA ALA A 100 13.95 -1.11 5.36
C ALA A 100 13.71 -1.42 6.83
N THR A 101 14.51 -0.82 7.72
CA THR A 101 14.40 -1.00 9.17
C THR A 101 14.05 0.33 9.83
N TYR A 102 12.96 0.34 10.58
CA TYR A 102 12.45 1.51 11.29
C TYR A 102 12.93 1.53 12.73
N GLU A 103 13.54 2.63 13.15
CA GLU A 103 14.00 2.86 14.52
C GLU A 103 13.64 4.28 14.97
N GLY A 104 12.69 4.40 15.88
CA GLY A 104 12.20 5.71 16.34
C GLY A 104 11.66 6.56 15.18
N ASN A 105 12.27 7.71 14.95
CA ASN A 105 11.91 8.65 13.89
C ASN A 105 12.85 8.55 12.67
N SER A 106 13.38 7.37 12.38
CA SER A 106 14.25 7.16 11.24
C SER A 106 13.99 5.80 10.59
N VAL A 107 14.26 5.72 9.29
CA VAL A 107 14.31 4.46 8.54
C VAL A 107 15.64 4.35 7.82
N THR A 108 16.26 3.19 7.92
CA THR A 108 17.44 2.79 7.13
C THR A 108 16.97 1.84 6.05
N VAL A 109 17.28 2.16 4.79
CA VAL A 109 16.94 1.35 3.62
C VAL A 109 18.21 0.82 2.98
N GLU A 110 18.32 -0.49 2.91
CA GLU A 110 19.44 -1.21 2.29
C GLU A 110 18.92 -1.95 1.06
N GLN A 111 19.51 -1.68 -0.10
CA GLN A 111 19.15 -2.32 -1.37
C GLN A 111 20.37 -3.02 -1.96
N GLN A 112 20.14 -4.23 -2.46
CA GLN A 112 21.14 -5.04 -3.13
C GLN A 112 20.62 -5.45 -4.51
N ALA A 113 21.40 -5.16 -5.54
CA ALA A 113 21.19 -5.62 -6.91
C ALA A 113 22.54 -6.18 -7.44
N LYS A 114 22.49 -6.80 -8.62
CA LYS A 114 23.65 -7.49 -9.20
C LYS A 114 24.96 -6.68 -9.15
N ASP A 115 24.88 -5.38 -9.46
CA ASP A 115 26.06 -4.50 -9.60
C ASP A 115 25.96 -3.25 -8.70
N GLU A 116 24.97 -3.18 -7.81
CA GLU A 116 24.72 -2.00 -6.99
C GLU A 116 24.29 -2.39 -5.57
N ASN A 117 24.96 -1.81 -4.59
CA ASN A 117 24.53 -1.82 -3.20
C ASN A 117 24.30 -0.38 -2.76
N ARG A 118 23.12 -0.09 -2.22
CA ARG A 118 22.76 1.25 -1.76
C ARG A 118 22.25 1.20 -0.32
N ARG A 119 22.66 2.19 0.46
CA ARG A 119 22.13 2.41 1.80
C ARG A 119 21.75 3.87 1.95
N ASP A 120 20.50 4.09 2.30
CA ASP A 120 19.93 5.42 2.53
C ASP A 120 19.37 5.49 3.95
N ASN A 121 19.36 6.70 4.54
CA ASN A 121 18.69 6.98 5.80
C ASN A 121 17.73 8.14 5.57
N LEU A 122 16.52 8.03 6.12
CA LEU A 122 15.49 9.05 6.04
C LEU A 122 14.91 9.30 7.43
N SER A 123 14.78 10.58 7.81
CA SER A 123 14.03 10.97 8.99
C SER A 123 12.54 10.91 8.68
N VAL A 124 11.77 10.30 9.57
CA VAL A 124 10.33 10.12 9.40
C VAL A 124 9.56 10.82 10.53
N PRO A 125 8.36 11.37 10.28
CA PRO A 125 7.55 11.96 11.33
C PRO A 125 7.10 10.89 12.34
N ALA A 126 6.71 11.30 13.53
CA ALA A 126 6.22 10.38 14.58
C ALA A 126 4.98 9.59 14.14
N GLN A 127 4.13 10.22 13.33
CA GLN A 127 2.96 9.60 12.70
C GLN A 127 3.30 9.32 11.23
N HIS A 128 3.54 8.07 10.86
CA HIS A 128 3.83 7.66 9.50
C HIS A 128 3.37 6.22 9.28
N TYR A 129 3.17 5.86 8.03
CA TYR A 129 2.97 4.50 7.56
C TYR A 129 4.01 4.21 6.47
N ASP A 130 4.14 2.97 6.07
CA ASP A 130 4.93 2.59 4.90
C ASP A 130 3.99 2.31 3.73
N SER A 131 4.32 2.77 2.53
CA SER A 131 3.49 2.61 1.34
C SER A 131 3.14 1.14 1.03
N TRP A 132 3.92 0.19 1.52
CA TRP A 132 3.61 -1.23 1.42
C TRP A 132 2.52 -1.69 2.38
N SER A 133 2.11 -0.86 3.35
CA SER A 133 0.96 -1.13 4.21
C SER A 133 -0.37 -0.59 3.68
N ASP A 134 -0.37 0.27 2.66
CA ASP A 134 -1.52 1.05 2.23
C ASP A 134 -2.78 0.23 1.94
N LEU A 135 -2.68 -0.84 1.16
CA LEU A 135 -3.83 -1.69 0.82
C LEU A 135 -4.47 -2.35 2.05
N PHE A 136 -3.71 -2.49 3.13
CA PHE A 136 -4.18 -2.98 4.42
C PHE A 136 -4.66 -1.83 5.31
N LEU A 137 -3.92 -0.71 5.34
CA LEU A 137 -4.26 0.48 6.12
C LEU A 137 -5.63 1.02 5.74
N TRP A 138 -5.92 1.13 4.44
CA TRP A 138 -7.20 1.67 3.97
C TRP A 138 -8.40 0.83 4.40
N ARG A 139 -8.25 -0.46 4.69
CA ARG A 139 -9.31 -1.31 5.25
C ARG A 139 -9.69 -0.91 6.69
N THR A 140 -8.80 -0.24 7.39
CA THR A 140 -8.99 0.14 8.80
C THR A 140 -9.75 1.44 8.98
N LEU A 141 -10.01 2.16 7.89
CA LEU A 141 -10.67 3.46 7.92
C LEU A 141 -12.16 3.32 8.24
N LYS A 142 -12.74 4.35 8.84
CA LYS A 142 -14.18 4.54 8.79
C LYS A 142 -14.53 5.21 7.47
N PHE A 143 -15.48 4.62 6.74
CA PHE A 143 -15.93 5.18 5.50
C PHE A 143 -17.15 6.08 5.71
N PHE A 144 -16.96 7.38 5.46
CA PHE A 144 -18.03 8.35 5.38
C PHE A 144 -17.96 9.05 4.02
N GLU A 145 -19.07 9.13 3.32
CA GLU A 145 -19.11 9.74 2.00
C GLU A 145 -18.60 11.18 2.03
N ASN A 146 -17.71 11.52 1.09
CA ASN A 146 -17.00 12.80 0.94
C ASN A 146 -16.00 13.13 2.06
N GLU A 147 -15.64 12.19 2.94
CA GLU A 147 -14.56 12.40 3.88
C GLU A 147 -13.22 12.46 3.17
N GLU A 148 -12.37 13.40 3.59
CA GLU A 148 -10.99 13.54 3.12
C GLU A 148 -10.03 13.31 4.30
N LEU A 149 -9.11 12.36 4.11
CA LEU A 149 -8.06 12.04 5.07
C LEU A 149 -6.69 12.39 4.49
N LYS A 150 -5.79 12.85 5.35
CA LYS A 150 -4.42 13.21 4.97
C LYS A 150 -3.44 12.55 5.92
N TYR A 151 -2.43 11.91 5.37
CA TYR A 151 -1.36 11.30 6.17
C TYR A 151 -0.04 11.28 5.39
N VAL A 152 1.01 10.80 6.03
CA VAL A 152 2.33 10.67 5.43
C VAL A 152 2.70 9.21 5.30
N ASP A 153 3.01 8.82 4.07
CA ASP A 153 3.67 7.56 3.76
C ASP A 153 5.17 7.72 3.69
N VAL A 154 5.84 6.64 3.99
CA VAL A 154 7.27 6.47 3.71
C VAL A 154 7.41 5.51 2.53
N LEU A 155 7.90 6.03 1.41
CA LEU A 155 8.22 5.21 0.25
C LEU A 155 9.56 4.53 0.50
N THR A 156 9.54 3.25 0.89
CA THR A 156 10.73 2.43 1.04
C THR A 156 10.79 1.35 -0.04
N CYS A 157 11.92 0.71 -0.18
CA CYS A 157 12.09 -0.46 -1.05
C CYS A 157 11.54 -0.30 -2.48
N SER A 158 11.51 0.94 -2.97
CA SER A 158 11.18 1.27 -4.36
C SER A 158 12.42 1.25 -5.24
N LEU A 159 12.24 1.42 -6.56
CA LEU A 159 13.37 1.57 -7.50
C LEU A 159 14.07 2.93 -7.37
N THR A 160 13.45 3.87 -6.65
CA THR A 160 13.99 5.21 -6.37
C THR A 160 14.57 5.27 -4.96
N LYS A 161 15.10 6.44 -4.57
CA LYS A 161 15.49 6.69 -3.18
C LYS A 161 14.25 6.72 -2.28
N PRO A 162 14.40 6.35 -0.99
CA PRO A 162 13.32 6.51 -0.03
C PRO A 162 12.92 7.98 0.10
N ASP A 163 11.62 8.23 0.28
CA ASP A 163 11.05 9.58 0.34
C ASP A 163 9.81 9.60 1.23
N LEU A 164 9.39 10.80 1.63
CA LEU A 164 8.13 11.03 2.30
C LEU A 164 7.07 11.42 1.28
N LEU A 165 5.96 10.70 1.25
CA LEU A 165 4.86 10.95 0.34
C LEU A 165 3.65 11.48 1.11
N PRO A 166 3.22 12.73 0.86
CA PRO A 166 1.91 13.17 1.31
C PRO A 166 0.83 12.37 0.58
N VAL A 167 -0.09 11.81 1.33
CA VAL A 167 -1.25 11.08 0.82
C VAL A 167 -2.51 11.86 1.14
N VAL A 168 -3.34 12.05 0.12
CA VAL A 168 -4.69 12.58 0.25
C VAL A 168 -5.66 11.51 -0.23
N LEU A 169 -6.44 10.97 0.69
CA LEU A 169 -7.43 9.94 0.41
C LEU A 169 -8.82 10.56 0.55
N GLN A 170 -9.67 10.35 -0.45
CA GLN A 170 -11.04 10.79 -0.45
C GLN A 170 -11.99 9.59 -0.54
N VAL A 171 -12.86 9.44 0.44
CA VAL A 171 -13.95 8.47 0.41
C VAL A 171 -15.04 9.00 -0.52
N LYS A 172 -15.41 8.22 -1.53
CA LYS A 172 -16.49 8.56 -2.46
C LYS A 172 -17.79 7.92 -2.00
N SER A 173 -18.57 7.38 -2.91
CA SER A 173 -19.83 6.69 -2.66
C SER A 173 -19.65 5.18 -2.67
N VAL A 174 -20.64 4.48 -2.16
CA VAL A 174 -20.79 3.03 -2.39
C VAL A 174 -21.29 2.82 -3.82
N GLU A 175 -20.68 1.86 -4.52
CA GLU A 175 -21.11 1.43 -5.86
C GLU A 175 -21.03 -0.09 -6.00
N GLU A 176 -21.79 -0.65 -6.94
CA GLU A 176 -21.73 -2.07 -7.23
C GLU A 176 -20.48 -2.38 -8.07
N VAL A 177 -19.66 -3.33 -7.60
CA VAL A 177 -18.46 -3.80 -8.26
C VAL A 177 -18.57 -5.29 -8.53
N SER A 178 -18.37 -5.69 -9.78
CA SER A 178 -18.37 -7.11 -10.20
C SER A 178 -16.93 -7.53 -10.49
N VAL A 179 -16.47 -8.59 -9.81
CA VAL A 179 -15.15 -9.20 -9.94
C VAL A 179 -15.31 -10.74 -9.97
N PRO A 180 -14.27 -11.54 -10.26
CA PRO A 180 -14.39 -13.00 -10.27
C PRO A 180 -14.96 -13.61 -9.00
N ALA A 181 -14.63 -13.05 -7.83
CA ALA A 181 -15.17 -13.49 -6.54
C ALA A 181 -16.67 -13.24 -6.36
N GLY A 182 -17.31 -12.40 -7.20
CA GLY A 182 -18.72 -12.10 -7.12
C GLY A 182 -19.08 -10.62 -7.33
N ARG A 183 -20.24 -10.25 -6.81
CA ARG A 183 -20.73 -8.85 -6.82
C ARG A 183 -20.73 -8.31 -5.41
N PHE A 184 -20.24 -7.08 -5.26
CA PHE A 184 -20.06 -6.42 -3.98
C PHE A 184 -20.66 -5.00 -4.05
N GLN A 185 -21.31 -4.57 -2.98
CA GLN A 185 -21.44 -3.15 -2.69
C GLN A 185 -20.11 -2.72 -2.07
N ALA A 186 -19.44 -1.73 -2.64
CA ALA A 186 -18.09 -1.37 -2.22
C ALA A 186 -17.90 0.15 -2.17
N TRP A 187 -17.27 0.62 -1.11
CA TRP A 187 -16.81 1.99 -0.96
C TRP A 187 -15.67 2.25 -1.93
N ARG A 188 -15.82 3.24 -2.78
CA ARG A 188 -14.75 3.72 -3.64
C ARG A 188 -13.91 4.76 -2.92
N LEU A 189 -12.62 4.52 -2.86
CA LEU A 189 -11.61 5.48 -2.42
C LEU A 189 -10.87 6.03 -3.63
N GLU A 190 -10.52 7.31 -3.56
CA GLU A 190 -9.64 7.97 -4.52
C GLU A 190 -8.42 8.50 -3.76
N ILE A 191 -7.24 8.02 -4.13
CA ILE A 191 -6.00 8.27 -3.41
C ILE A 191 -5.05 9.05 -4.32
N ARG A 192 -4.55 10.19 -3.83
CA ARG A 192 -3.55 11.00 -4.51
C ARG A 192 -2.26 10.96 -3.70
N SER A 193 -1.21 10.46 -4.31
CA SER A 193 0.13 10.38 -3.72
C SER A 193 1.19 10.35 -4.81
N GLY A 194 2.34 10.99 -4.59
CA GLY A 194 3.48 10.96 -5.52
C GLY A 194 3.14 11.43 -6.94
N GLY A 195 2.17 12.35 -7.10
CA GLY A 195 1.72 12.84 -8.41
C GLY A 195 0.82 11.87 -9.18
N ARG A 196 0.39 10.76 -8.57
CA ARG A 196 -0.51 9.75 -9.14
C ARG A 196 -1.86 9.76 -8.45
N THR A 197 -2.88 9.33 -9.18
CA THR A 197 -4.22 9.05 -8.62
C THR A 197 -4.47 7.56 -8.75
N GLN A 198 -4.86 6.95 -7.64
CA GLN A 198 -5.21 5.54 -7.53
C GLN A 198 -6.65 5.42 -7.07
N LYS A 199 -7.28 4.28 -7.31
CA LYS A 199 -8.64 3.99 -6.85
C LYS A 199 -8.66 2.62 -6.19
N ALA A 200 -9.36 2.52 -5.07
CA ALA A 200 -9.56 1.27 -4.36
C ALA A 200 -11.03 1.10 -4.00
N TRP A 201 -11.51 -0.13 -4.05
CA TRP A 201 -12.88 -0.48 -3.69
C TRP A 201 -12.86 -1.51 -2.57
N TYR A 202 -13.41 -1.13 -1.44
CA TYR A 202 -13.51 -1.98 -0.25
C TYR A 202 -14.96 -2.36 -0.01
N ALA A 203 -15.23 -3.65 0.21
CA ALA A 203 -16.57 -4.15 0.48
C ALA A 203 -17.25 -3.34 1.61
N ASP A 204 -18.51 -3.01 1.42
CA ASP A 204 -19.35 -2.34 2.42
C ASP A 204 -19.87 -3.36 3.43
N ASP A 205 -18.92 -3.97 4.15
CA ASP A 205 -19.16 -4.92 5.22
C ASP A 205 -18.16 -4.70 6.38
N THR A 206 -18.23 -5.51 7.39
CA THR A 206 -17.37 -5.37 8.59
C THR A 206 -15.90 -5.76 8.33
N ALA A 207 -15.61 -6.50 7.28
CA ALA A 207 -14.25 -6.95 6.94
C ALA A 207 -13.52 -5.94 6.05
N HIS A 208 -14.27 -5.06 5.35
CA HIS A 208 -13.71 -4.11 4.38
C HIS A 208 -12.71 -4.79 3.42
N THR A 209 -13.08 -5.97 2.89
CA THR A 209 -12.20 -6.69 1.97
C THR A 209 -11.92 -5.85 0.73
N LEU A 210 -10.67 -5.78 0.31
CA LEU A 210 -10.30 -5.13 -0.95
C LEU A 210 -10.89 -5.94 -2.12
N VAL A 211 -11.86 -5.36 -2.84
CA VAL A 211 -12.53 -5.99 -3.97
C VAL A 211 -11.82 -5.69 -5.28
N ARG A 212 -11.41 -4.44 -5.46
CA ARG A 212 -10.72 -3.97 -6.66
C ARG A 212 -9.73 -2.86 -6.30
N TYR A 213 -8.60 -2.81 -7.02
CA TYR A 213 -7.62 -1.74 -6.91
C TYR A 213 -7.07 -1.39 -8.28
N ASP A 214 -7.02 -0.10 -8.58
CA ASP A 214 -6.51 0.47 -9.82
C ASP A 214 -5.38 1.45 -9.47
N ASN A 215 -4.14 1.10 -9.77
CA ASN A 215 -2.97 1.94 -9.51
C ASN A 215 -2.56 2.81 -10.70
N GLY A 216 -3.35 2.77 -11.78
CA GLY A 216 -3.09 3.47 -13.04
C GLY A 216 -2.33 2.67 -14.08
N ASP A 217 -1.62 1.59 -13.68
CA ASP A 217 -0.93 0.67 -14.58
C ASP A 217 -1.61 -0.70 -14.58
N LEU A 218 -1.94 -1.22 -13.41
CA LEU A 218 -2.57 -2.52 -13.21
C LEU A 218 -3.88 -2.36 -12.44
N VAL A 219 -4.84 -3.19 -12.79
CA VAL A 219 -6.07 -3.37 -12.04
C VAL A 219 -6.03 -4.72 -11.36
N PHE A 220 -6.28 -4.73 -10.07
CA PHE A 220 -6.38 -5.91 -9.22
C PHE A 220 -7.86 -6.23 -9.03
N GLU A 221 -8.28 -7.44 -9.29
CA GLU A 221 -9.65 -7.89 -9.06
C GLU A 221 -9.66 -9.14 -8.20
N LEU A 222 -10.45 -9.10 -7.12
CA LEU A 222 -10.54 -10.22 -6.17
C LEU A 222 -11.07 -11.48 -6.85
N GLU A 223 -10.35 -12.61 -6.70
CA GLU A 223 -10.74 -13.94 -7.17
C GLU A 223 -11.24 -14.82 -6.03
N SER A 224 -10.58 -14.77 -4.88
CA SER A 224 -10.99 -15.56 -3.71
C SER A 224 -10.41 -14.99 -2.41
N LEU A 225 -11.06 -15.33 -1.30
CA LEU A 225 -10.65 -15.03 0.08
C LEU A 225 -10.66 -16.32 0.92
N SER A 226 -9.60 -16.53 1.73
CA SER A 226 -9.46 -17.71 2.59
C SER A 226 -8.81 -17.36 3.95
#